data_db192e882a7a004c0f0094c8e7abd863
#
_entry.id   db192e882a7a004c0f0094c8e7abd863
#
_cell.length_a   1.000
_cell.length_b   1.000
_cell.length_c   1.000
_cell.angle_alpha   90.00
_cell.angle_beta   90.00
_cell.angle_gamma   90.00
#
_symmetry.space_group_name_H-M   'P 1'
#
loop_
_entity.id
_entity.type
_entity.pdbx_description
1 polymer ?
#
loop_
_entity_poly.entity_id
_entity_poly.type
_entity_poly.pdbx_seq_one_letter_code
_entity_poly.pdbx_strand_id
1 'polypeptide(L)'
;MKRTVISILFVLTGIVGLNAQIKSPDDFLGYPLGSKFTPHYQIIAYFKYLAGINKNIRLISYGKTYENRELIVAVISSRENMDNLEQIRKVNIGLSRAEAQADLNKQPAILWMSYNVHGNEASSSETAMKTLYTLSEDTFGRTKEWLRNTIVILDPCLNPDGRERYVNFYNSVVGVRPDANSSAREHNEPWPRGRVNHYYFDLNRDWAWQTQIETQQRLALYHEWMPEVHVDFHEQSYNDPYYFAPAAEPVHQDITPFQREFQITAGKNNAKYFDENGWQYFTKERFDLLYPLMVIPILYITGQ
;
A
#
# COMPACT_ATOMS: atom_id res chain seq x y z
N MET A 1 4.37 79.28 -0.57
CA MET A 1 4.91 78.07 0.07
C MET A 1 3.80 76.99 0.02
N LYS A 2 3.93 76.05 -0.94
CA LYS A 2 2.98 74.92 -1.04
C LYS A 2 3.61 73.70 -0.36
N ARG A 3 2.96 73.21 0.70
CA ARG A 3 3.36 71.97 1.38
C ARG A 3 2.80 70.78 0.63
N THR A 4 3.66 69.98 0.05
CA THR A 4 3.34 68.70 -0.57
C THR A 4 3.32 67.65 0.53
N VAL A 5 2.15 67.09 0.80
CA VAL A 5 1.96 65.93 1.70
C VAL A 5 2.17 64.65 0.86
N ILE A 6 3.25 63.96 1.14
CA ILE A 6 3.51 62.61 0.56
C ILE A 6 2.82 61.58 1.44
N SER A 7 1.70 61.01 0.96
CA SER A 7 1.04 59.89 1.60
C SER A 7 1.77 58.59 1.18
N ILE A 8 2.50 57.98 2.12
CA ILE A 8 3.08 56.65 1.91
C ILE A 8 1.99 55.61 2.18
N LEU A 9 1.49 55.00 1.12
CA LEU A 9 0.54 53.89 1.19
C LEU A 9 1.33 52.60 1.52
N PHE A 10 1.30 52.16 2.78
CA PHE A 10 1.81 50.85 3.19
C PHE A 10 0.84 49.78 2.66
N VAL A 11 1.19 49.13 1.57
CA VAL A 11 0.55 47.89 1.11
C VAL A 11 1.07 46.76 2.00
N LEU A 12 0.34 46.44 3.05
CA LEU A 12 0.48 45.19 3.80
C LEU A 12 0.04 44.05 2.86
N THR A 13 0.96 43.49 2.10
CA THR A 13 0.76 42.17 1.48
C THR A 13 0.78 41.14 2.60
N GLY A 14 -0.38 40.84 3.14
CA GLY A 14 -0.55 39.69 3.97
C GLY A 14 -0.13 38.45 3.17
N ILE A 15 0.99 37.86 3.54
CA ILE A 15 1.36 36.52 3.08
C ILE A 15 0.35 35.59 3.73
N VAL A 16 -0.80 35.43 3.07
CA VAL A 16 -1.70 34.30 3.34
C VAL A 16 -0.87 33.09 2.96
N GLY A 17 -0.35 32.38 3.93
CA GLY A 17 0.26 31.07 3.70
C GLY A 17 -0.80 30.21 3.03
N LEU A 18 -0.74 30.13 1.71
CA LEU A 18 -1.46 29.14 0.94
C LEU A 18 -0.91 27.78 1.42
N ASN A 19 -1.55 27.18 2.43
CA ASN A 19 -1.42 25.76 2.61
C ASN A 19 -1.90 25.14 1.30
N ALA A 20 -0.97 24.80 0.42
CA ALA A 20 -1.31 24.13 -0.81
C ALA A 20 -2.03 22.83 -0.42
N GLN A 21 -3.32 22.77 -0.75
CA GLN A 21 -4.11 21.56 -0.54
C GLN A 21 -3.39 20.40 -1.22
N ILE A 22 -3.21 19.29 -0.49
CA ILE A 22 -2.61 18.09 -1.04
C ILE A 22 -3.49 17.62 -2.20
N LYS A 23 -2.90 17.44 -3.40
CA LYS A 23 -3.65 16.92 -4.54
C LYS A 23 -4.08 15.49 -4.29
N SER A 24 -5.35 15.21 -4.53
CA SER A 24 -5.84 13.83 -4.61
C SER A 24 -5.14 13.07 -5.74
N PRO A 25 -5.19 11.73 -5.76
CA PRO A 25 -4.70 10.98 -6.92
C PRO A 25 -5.34 11.44 -8.23
N ASP A 26 -6.65 11.72 -8.24
CA ASP A 26 -7.40 12.20 -9.40
C ASP A 26 -6.85 13.54 -9.93
N ASP A 27 -6.63 14.49 -9.01
CA ASP A 27 -6.10 15.82 -9.38
C ASP A 27 -4.65 15.75 -9.85
N PHE A 28 -3.86 14.84 -9.30
CA PHE A 28 -2.46 14.64 -9.69
C PHE A 28 -2.35 13.97 -11.05
N LEU A 29 -3.14 12.92 -11.27
CA LEU A 29 -3.11 12.12 -12.48
C LEU A 29 -3.84 12.79 -13.66
N GLY A 30 -4.80 13.69 -13.36
CA GLY A 30 -5.64 14.36 -14.37
C GLY A 30 -6.75 13.45 -14.93
N TYR A 31 -7.07 12.37 -14.23
CA TYR A 31 -8.20 11.48 -14.52
C TYR A 31 -8.69 10.80 -13.22
N PRO A 32 -9.97 10.38 -13.15
CA PRO A 32 -10.48 9.68 -11.99
C PRO A 32 -9.72 8.38 -11.72
N LEU A 33 -9.27 8.19 -10.49
CA LEU A 33 -8.57 6.99 -10.06
C LEU A 33 -9.46 5.75 -10.31
N GLY A 34 -8.88 4.71 -10.89
CA GLY A 34 -9.61 3.50 -11.27
C GLY A 34 -10.33 3.57 -12.64
N SER A 35 -10.39 4.75 -13.30
CA SER A 35 -10.95 4.84 -14.66
C SER A 35 -10.03 4.24 -15.73
N LYS A 36 -8.77 4.06 -15.41
CA LYS A 36 -7.75 3.36 -16.20
C LYS A 36 -6.60 2.96 -15.28
N PHE A 37 -5.78 2.03 -15.70
CA PHE A 37 -4.63 1.61 -14.92
C PHE A 37 -3.45 2.56 -15.09
N THR A 38 -2.90 3.01 -13.96
CA THR A 38 -1.81 3.98 -13.90
C THR A 38 -0.46 3.29 -14.14
N PRO A 39 0.38 3.79 -15.06
CA PRO A 39 1.75 3.29 -15.23
C PRO A 39 2.59 3.46 -13.96
N HIS A 40 3.53 2.53 -13.74
CA HIS A 40 4.34 2.51 -12.53
C HIS A 40 5.06 3.84 -12.25
N TYR A 41 5.62 4.47 -13.27
CA TYR A 41 6.34 5.75 -13.09
C TYR A 41 5.46 6.87 -12.53
N GLN A 42 4.16 6.89 -12.84
CA GLN A 42 3.21 7.87 -12.29
C GLN A 42 2.86 7.56 -10.84
N ILE A 43 2.75 6.29 -10.46
CA ILE A 43 2.59 5.86 -9.08
C ILE A 43 3.77 6.37 -8.24
N ILE A 44 5.00 6.11 -8.70
CA ILE A 44 6.22 6.58 -8.04
C ILE A 44 6.26 8.10 -7.97
N ALA A 45 5.86 8.80 -9.04
CA ALA A 45 5.79 10.26 -9.06
C ALA A 45 4.80 10.81 -8.03
N TYR A 46 3.65 10.17 -7.87
CA TYR A 46 2.66 10.56 -6.85
C TYR A 46 3.17 10.36 -5.43
N PHE A 47 3.81 9.22 -5.14
CA PHE A 47 4.43 8.96 -3.84
C PHE A 47 5.53 10.00 -3.53
N LYS A 48 6.39 10.32 -4.52
CA LYS A 48 7.41 11.36 -4.39
C LYS A 48 6.80 12.75 -4.16
N TYR A 49 5.69 13.06 -4.85
CA TYR A 49 4.97 14.31 -4.65
C TYR A 49 4.47 14.44 -3.21
N LEU A 50 3.77 13.42 -2.68
CA LEU A 50 3.26 13.45 -1.31
C LEU A 50 4.38 13.56 -0.28
N ALA A 51 5.45 12.80 -0.43
CA ALA A 51 6.59 12.87 0.48
C ALA A 51 7.32 14.22 0.44
N GLY A 52 7.30 14.89 -0.72
CA GLY A 52 7.90 16.23 -0.89
C GLY A 52 7.15 17.33 -0.14
N ILE A 53 5.85 17.15 0.11
CA ILE A 53 5.00 18.17 0.75
C ILE A 53 4.52 17.79 2.16
N ASN A 54 4.59 16.52 2.53
CA ASN A 54 4.17 16.04 3.84
C ASN A 54 5.36 15.47 4.62
N LYS A 55 5.79 16.17 5.66
CA LYS A 55 6.92 15.78 6.53
C LYS A 55 6.66 14.52 7.36
N ASN A 56 5.44 14.04 7.40
CA ASN A 56 5.06 12.78 8.06
C ASN A 56 5.26 11.57 7.15
N ILE A 57 5.75 11.78 5.91
CA ILE A 57 6.07 10.72 4.95
C ILE A 57 7.57 10.69 4.70
N ARG A 58 8.17 9.50 4.76
CA ARG A 58 9.54 9.22 4.33
C ARG A 58 9.51 8.15 3.25
N LEU A 59 10.14 8.40 2.11
CA LEU A 59 10.37 7.38 1.10
C LEU A 59 11.69 6.68 1.35
N ILE A 60 11.68 5.36 1.16
CA ILE A 60 12.86 4.51 1.17
C ILE A 60 12.88 3.76 -0.15
N SER A 61 13.93 3.94 -0.95
CA SER A 61 14.20 3.09 -2.10
C SER A 61 14.92 1.85 -1.61
N TYR A 62 14.38 0.66 -1.95
CA TYR A 62 15.01 -0.60 -1.54
C TYR A 62 15.64 -1.37 -2.71
N GLY A 63 15.57 -0.81 -3.93
CA GLY A 63 16.25 -1.36 -5.06
C GLY A 63 15.58 -1.07 -6.40
N LYS A 64 15.84 -1.96 -7.36
CA LYS A 64 15.28 -1.92 -8.71
C LYS A 64 14.97 -3.32 -9.21
N THR A 65 13.98 -3.41 -10.11
CA THR A 65 13.65 -4.64 -10.84
C THR A 65 14.68 -4.98 -11.91
N TYR A 66 14.53 -6.13 -12.55
CA TYR A 66 15.35 -6.51 -13.72
C TYR A 66 15.24 -5.51 -14.87
N GLU A 67 14.11 -4.82 -15.03
CA GLU A 67 13.93 -3.78 -16.04
C GLU A 67 14.28 -2.37 -15.51
N ASN A 68 15.04 -2.26 -14.41
CA ASN A 68 15.50 -1.02 -13.78
C ASN A 68 14.38 -0.12 -13.23
N ARG A 69 13.19 -0.63 -13.00
CA ARG A 69 12.12 0.14 -12.33
C ARG A 69 12.41 0.24 -10.85
N GLU A 70 12.19 1.43 -10.31
CA GLU A 70 12.46 1.75 -8.90
C GLU A 70 11.47 1.02 -7.98
N LEU A 71 12.00 0.43 -6.91
CA LEU A 71 11.25 -0.20 -5.85
C LEU A 71 11.34 0.69 -4.60
N ILE A 72 10.19 1.14 -4.09
CA ILE A 72 10.11 2.06 -2.96
C ILE A 72 9.06 1.61 -1.94
N VAL A 73 9.26 2.04 -0.71
CA VAL A 73 8.18 2.09 0.28
C VAL A 73 7.99 3.53 0.76
N ALA A 74 6.76 3.88 1.15
CA ALA A 74 6.45 5.07 1.91
C ALA A 74 6.20 4.70 3.36
N VAL A 75 6.95 5.30 4.28
CA VAL A 75 6.72 5.20 5.72
C VAL A 75 5.94 6.43 6.16
N ILE A 76 4.79 6.26 6.77
CA ILE A 76 3.94 7.34 7.29
C ILE A 76 3.54 7.08 8.74
N SER A 77 3.61 8.11 9.58
CA SER A 77 3.18 8.08 10.97
C SER A 77 2.91 9.50 11.50
N SER A 78 2.63 9.62 12.80
CA SER A 78 2.60 10.95 13.44
C SER A 78 3.95 11.63 13.38
N ARG A 79 3.97 12.95 13.52
CA ARG A 79 5.23 13.72 13.52
C ARG A 79 6.19 13.24 14.60
N GLU A 80 5.68 12.98 15.79
CA GLU A 80 6.46 12.48 16.91
C GLU A 80 7.14 11.14 16.60
N ASN A 81 6.38 10.19 16.01
CA ASN A 81 6.94 8.90 15.61
C ASN A 81 7.96 9.05 14.49
N MET A 82 7.72 9.94 13.52
CA MET A 82 8.66 10.19 12.42
C MET A 82 9.98 10.79 12.90
N ASP A 83 9.95 11.65 13.92
CA ASP A 83 11.15 12.22 14.52
C ASP A 83 11.95 11.16 15.32
N ASN A 84 11.28 10.13 15.84
CA ASN A 84 11.88 9.03 16.61
C ASN A 84 11.97 7.71 15.82
N LEU A 85 11.77 7.73 14.51
CA LEU A 85 11.55 6.55 13.68
C LEU A 85 12.64 5.49 13.81
N GLU A 86 13.91 5.89 13.80
CA GLU A 86 15.04 4.97 13.91
C GLU A 86 15.14 4.31 15.29
N GLN A 87 14.78 5.03 16.34
CA GLN A 87 14.75 4.46 17.69
C GLN A 87 13.60 3.44 17.80
N ILE A 88 12.43 3.75 17.28
CA ILE A 88 11.28 2.84 17.27
C ILE A 88 11.65 1.56 16.52
N ARG A 89 12.23 1.68 15.32
CA ARG A 89 12.67 0.55 14.49
C ARG A 89 13.68 -0.34 15.26
N LYS A 90 14.68 0.27 15.90
CA LYS A 90 15.69 -0.49 16.69
C LYS A 90 15.07 -1.23 17.86
N VAL A 91 14.15 -0.60 18.58
CA VAL A 91 13.43 -1.24 19.68
C VAL A 91 12.62 -2.43 19.17
N ASN A 92 11.90 -2.25 18.06
CA ASN A 92 11.10 -3.32 17.46
C ASN A 92 11.95 -4.53 17.03
N ILE A 93 13.10 -4.30 16.39
CA ILE A 93 14.07 -5.35 16.05
C ILE A 93 14.57 -6.06 17.31
N GLY A 94 14.92 -5.31 18.35
CA GLY A 94 15.37 -5.89 19.62
C GLY A 94 14.29 -6.75 20.28
N LEU A 95 13.03 -6.31 20.23
CA LEU A 95 11.88 -7.09 20.72
C LEU A 95 11.70 -8.39 19.92
N SER A 96 11.75 -8.31 18.58
CA SER A 96 11.58 -9.48 17.71
C SER A 96 12.67 -10.55 17.92
N ARG A 97 13.83 -10.16 18.43
CA ARG A 97 14.97 -11.04 18.75
C ARG A 97 15.07 -11.41 20.22
N ALA A 98 14.16 -10.95 21.07
CA ALA A 98 14.23 -11.05 22.52
C ALA A 98 15.51 -10.42 23.13
N GLU A 99 16.08 -9.42 22.45
CA GLU A 99 17.30 -8.70 22.88
C GLU A 99 16.99 -7.37 23.58
N ALA A 100 15.74 -6.91 23.52
CA ALA A 100 15.29 -5.67 24.14
C ALA A 100 14.05 -5.89 25.02
N GLN A 101 13.86 -4.98 25.96
CA GLN A 101 12.62 -4.82 26.73
C GLN A 101 12.09 -3.41 26.49
N ALA A 102 10.79 -3.27 26.27
CA ALA A 102 10.13 -1.99 26.11
C ALA A 102 8.74 -2.02 26.73
N ASP A 103 8.24 -0.83 27.10
CA ASP A 103 6.84 -0.66 27.45
C ASP A 103 5.99 -0.71 26.16
N LEU A 104 5.40 -1.85 25.90
CA LEU A 104 4.62 -2.10 24.69
C LEU A 104 3.43 -1.16 24.53
N ASN A 105 2.95 -0.54 25.63
CA ASN A 105 1.87 0.45 25.54
C ASN A 105 2.33 1.80 24.95
N LYS A 106 3.64 2.01 24.87
CA LYS A 106 4.25 3.22 24.29
C LYS A 106 4.93 2.97 22.94
N GLN A 107 5.04 1.72 22.54
CA GLN A 107 5.66 1.35 21.27
C GLN A 107 4.57 1.34 20.18
N PRO A 108 4.68 2.19 19.13
CA PRO A 108 3.74 2.12 18.02
C PRO A 108 3.93 0.81 17.26
N ALA A 109 2.82 0.18 16.87
CA ALA A 109 2.85 -1.01 16.04
C ALA A 109 3.29 -0.66 14.60
N ILE A 110 4.02 -1.57 13.95
CA ILE A 110 4.46 -1.41 12.57
C ILE A 110 3.58 -2.27 11.69
N LEU A 111 2.89 -1.62 10.76
CA LEU A 111 2.02 -2.24 9.77
C LEU A 111 2.67 -2.14 8.39
N TRP A 112 2.89 -3.27 7.72
CA TRP A 112 3.37 -3.32 6.34
C TRP A 112 2.21 -3.64 5.40
N MET A 113 2.04 -2.84 4.36
CA MET A 113 1.00 -2.99 3.35
C MET A 113 1.65 -3.20 1.98
N SER A 114 1.51 -4.41 1.44
CA SER A 114 2.07 -4.82 0.15
C SER A 114 1.00 -4.77 -0.94
N TYR A 115 1.32 -4.14 -2.07
CA TYR A 115 0.41 -4.01 -3.18
C TYR A 115 1.04 -4.56 -4.47
N ASN A 116 0.22 -5.16 -5.33
CA ASN A 116 0.57 -5.51 -6.69
C ASN A 116 1.76 -6.49 -6.82
N VAL A 117 1.81 -7.53 -5.99
CA VAL A 117 2.77 -8.64 -6.14
C VAL A 117 2.52 -9.40 -7.44
N HIS A 118 1.25 -9.54 -7.85
CA HIS A 118 0.88 -9.93 -9.19
C HIS A 118 0.62 -8.66 -10.01
N GLY A 119 1.43 -8.43 -11.03
CA GLY A 119 1.39 -7.16 -11.76
C GLY A 119 0.08 -6.88 -12.51
N ASN A 120 -0.66 -7.92 -12.90
CA ASN A 120 -1.97 -7.81 -13.55
C ASN A 120 -3.14 -7.65 -12.56
N GLU A 121 -2.90 -7.72 -11.26
CA GLU A 121 -3.85 -7.32 -10.23
C GLU A 121 -3.69 -5.80 -10.01
N ALA A 122 -4.02 -5.05 -11.04
CA ALA A 122 -3.53 -3.68 -11.22
C ALA A 122 -4.26 -2.63 -10.38
N SER A 123 -5.49 -2.90 -9.90
CA SER A 123 -6.26 -1.98 -9.04
C SER A 123 -5.61 -1.82 -7.66
N SER A 124 -4.79 -2.77 -7.23
CA SER A 124 -4.13 -2.69 -5.92
C SER A 124 -3.17 -1.50 -5.82
N SER A 125 -2.38 -1.19 -6.85
CA SER A 125 -1.53 0.02 -6.84
C SER A 125 -2.32 1.33 -6.93
N GLU A 126 -3.47 1.35 -7.59
CA GLU A 126 -4.42 2.48 -7.53
C GLU A 126 -4.87 2.70 -6.08
N THR A 127 -5.23 1.60 -5.40
CA THR A 127 -5.58 1.61 -3.97
C THR A 127 -4.44 2.10 -3.10
N ALA A 128 -3.18 1.74 -3.39
CA ALA A 128 -2.01 2.22 -2.66
C ALA A 128 -1.89 3.76 -2.70
N MET A 129 -2.11 4.38 -3.88
CA MET A 129 -2.14 5.84 -4.00
C MET A 129 -3.27 6.46 -3.16
N LYS A 130 -4.47 5.87 -3.20
CA LYS A 130 -5.62 6.32 -2.41
C LYS A 130 -5.35 6.19 -0.91
N THR A 131 -4.75 5.08 -0.48
CA THR A 131 -4.40 4.82 0.92
C THR A 131 -3.42 5.87 1.44
N LEU A 132 -2.32 6.12 0.72
CA LEU A 132 -1.34 7.12 1.14
C LEU A 132 -1.95 8.53 1.21
N TYR A 133 -2.78 8.90 0.25
CA TYR A 133 -3.53 10.16 0.27
C TYR A 133 -4.44 10.26 1.50
N THR A 134 -5.25 9.24 1.75
CA THR A 134 -6.19 9.18 2.87
C THR A 134 -5.49 9.32 4.22
N LEU A 135 -4.33 8.64 4.39
CA LEU A 135 -3.50 8.76 5.58
C LEU A 135 -2.86 10.16 5.70
N SER A 136 -2.64 10.85 4.59
CA SER A 136 -2.04 12.19 4.57
C SER A 136 -3.02 13.30 4.91
N GLU A 137 -4.30 13.17 4.51
CA GLU A 137 -5.33 14.22 4.58
C GLU A 137 -6.31 14.08 5.76
N ASP A 138 -6.16 13.04 6.58
CA ASP A 138 -7.11 12.76 7.68
C ASP A 138 -8.59 12.73 7.21
N THR A 139 -8.81 12.16 6.04
CA THR A 139 -10.12 12.14 5.35
C THR A 139 -11.25 11.58 6.23
N PHE A 140 -10.93 10.66 7.14
CA PHE A 140 -11.90 10.03 8.04
C PHE A 140 -11.97 10.67 9.44
N GLY A 141 -11.21 11.73 9.72
CA GLY A 141 -11.15 12.38 11.04
C GLY A 141 -10.53 11.51 12.16
N ARG A 142 -9.99 10.33 11.81
CA ARG A 142 -9.37 9.39 12.75
C ARG A 142 -7.91 9.04 12.41
N THR A 143 -7.43 9.49 11.27
CA THR A 143 -6.09 9.17 10.77
C THR A 143 -4.99 9.61 11.75
N LYS A 144 -5.16 10.79 12.38
CA LYS A 144 -4.22 11.29 13.39
C LYS A 144 -4.15 10.40 14.62
N GLU A 145 -5.28 9.79 15.02
CA GLU A 145 -5.34 8.84 16.13
C GLU A 145 -4.60 7.54 15.75
N TRP A 146 -4.89 7.00 14.58
CA TRP A 146 -4.23 5.79 14.10
C TRP A 146 -2.72 5.97 14.00
N LEU A 147 -2.26 7.06 13.36
CA LEU A 147 -0.84 7.33 13.14
C LEU A 147 -0.07 7.67 14.43
N ARG A 148 -0.73 8.02 15.53
CA ARG A 148 -0.05 8.13 16.83
C ARG A 148 0.43 6.78 17.36
N ASN A 149 -0.33 5.74 17.09
CA ASN A 149 -0.11 4.40 17.63
C ASN A 149 0.44 3.42 16.59
N THR A 150 0.64 3.89 15.34
CA THR A 150 1.03 3.00 14.24
C THR A 150 2.01 3.69 13.30
N ILE A 151 3.02 2.94 12.87
CA ILE A 151 3.85 3.26 11.71
C ILE A 151 3.31 2.42 10.56
N VAL A 152 2.91 3.07 9.46
CA VAL A 152 2.42 2.39 8.27
C VAL A 152 3.50 2.44 7.19
N ILE A 153 3.87 1.29 6.66
CA ILE A 153 4.80 1.13 5.56
C ILE A 153 4.01 0.65 4.36
N LEU A 154 3.95 1.45 3.30
CA LEU A 154 3.25 1.11 2.06
C LEU A 154 4.25 0.79 0.96
N ASP A 155 4.20 -0.42 0.44
CA ASP A 155 4.91 -0.85 -0.77
C ASP A 155 3.93 -0.81 -1.95
N PRO A 156 3.95 0.24 -2.81
CA PRO A 156 2.88 0.49 -3.76
C PRO A 156 2.83 -0.48 -4.94
N CYS A 157 3.94 -1.17 -5.22
CA CYS A 157 4.01 -2.06 -6.38
C CYS A 157 5.22 -2.98 -6.27
N LEU A 158 4.99 -4.22 -5.84
CA LEU A 158 6.05 -5.21 -5.66
C LEU A 158 6.56 -5.77 -7.00
N ASN A 159 5.72 -5.75 -8.02
CA ASN A 159 6.02 -6.29 -9.36
C ASN A 159 5.80 -5.24 -10.46
N PRO A 160 6.64 -4.21 -10.53
CA PRO A 160 6.50 -3.18 -11.56
C PRO A 160 6.65 -3.70 -12.99
N ASP A 161 7.48 -4.72 -13.23
CA ASP A 161 7.72 -5.27 -14.58
C ASP A 161 6.47 -6.00 -15.09
N GLY A 162 5.84 -6.81 -14.22
CA GLY A 162 4.57 -7.45 -14.53
C GLY A 162 3.44 -6.44 -14.70
N ARG A 163 3.38 -5.41 -13.83
CA ARG A 163 2.38 -4.33 -13.94
C ARG A 163 2.49 -3.59 -15.27
N GLU A 164 3.67 -3.14 -15.66
CA GLU A 164 3.86 -2.42 -16.92
C GLU A 164 3.46 -3.27 -18.13
N ARG A 165 3.73 -4.57 -18.09
CA ARG A 165 3.30 -5.49 -19.14
C ARG A 165 1.78 -5.51 -19.28
N TYR A 166 1.06 -5.62 -18.17
CA TYR A 166 -0.40 -5.62 -18.16
C TYR A 166 -0.99 -4.26 -18.55
N VAL A 167 -0.53 -3.17 -17.92
CA VAL A 167 -1.04 -1.82 -18.16
C VAL A 167 -0.84 -1.39 -19.61
N ASN A 168 0.34 -1.67 -20.20
CA ASN A 168 0.59 -1.37 -21.61
C ASN A 168 -0.29 -2.20 -22.54
N PHE A 169 -0.48 -3.49 -22.24
CA PHE A 169 -1.43 -4.32 -22.99
C PHE A 169 -2.83 -3.73 -22.92
N TYR A 170 -3.37 -3.53 -21.70
CA TYR A 170 -4.72 -3.03 -21.51
C TYR A 170 -4.95 -1.69 -22.24
N ASN A 171 -4.06 -0.73 -22.04
CA ASN A 171 -4.16 0.58 -22.66
C ASN A 171 -4.05 0.55 -24.20
N SER A 172 -3.43 -0.49 -24.77
CA SER A 172 -3.33 -0.64 -26.23
C SER A 172 -4.57 -1.24 -26.89
N VAL A 173 -5.47 -1.85 -26.11
CA VAL A 173 -6.63 -2.61 -26.64
C VAL A 173 -7.96 -2.13 -26.11
N VAL A 174 -7.99 -1.42 -24.98
CA VAL A 174 -9.23 -0.87 -24.42
C VAL A 174 -9.81 0.19 -25.37
N GLY A 175 -11.14 0.14 -25.56
CA GLY A 175 -11.86 1.15 -26.33
C GLY A 175 -11.99 2.48 -25.57
N VAL A 176 -12.77 3.41 -26.15
CA VAL A 176 -13.12 4.68 -25.48
C VAL A 176 -13.86 4.43 -24.16
N ARG A 177 -14.59 3.33 -24.11
CA ARG A 177 -15.21 2.80 -22.88
C ARG A 177 -14.83 1.34 -22.74
N PRO A 178 -14.55 0.86 -21.51
CA PRO A 178 -14.37 -0.55 -21.25
C PRO A 178 -15.59 -1.37 -21.70
N ASP A 179 -15.35 -2.54 -22.25
CA ASP A 179 -16.39 -3.47 -22.70
C ASP A 179 -16.61 -4.55 -21.63
N ALA A 180 -17.81 -4.63 -21.08
CA ALA A 180 -18.17 -5.62 -20.07
C ALA A 180 -18.27 -7.07 -20.61
N ASN A 181 -18.15 -7.27 -21.92
CA ASN A 181 -18.13 -8.61 -22.50
C ASN A 181 -16.81 -9.33 -22.16
N SER A 182 -16.90 -10.42 -21.44
CA SER A 182 -15.74 -11.21 -21.03
C SER A 182 -14.86 -11.72 -22.20
N SER A 183 -15.43 -11.77 -23.42
CA SER A 183 -14.70 -12.13 -24.65
C SER A 183 -14.03 -10.92 -25.32
N ALA A 184 -14.22 -9.71 -24.81
CA ALA A 184 -13.56 -8.53 -25.37
C ALA A 184 -12.03 -8.64 -25.20
N ARG A 185 -11.29 -8.02 -26.15
CA ARG A 185 -9.85 -8.13 -26.25
C ARG A 185 -9.14 -7.68 -24.97
N GLU A 186 -9.66 -6.68 -24.28
CA GLU A 186 -9.11 -6.10 -23.07
C GLU A 186 -9.11 -7.05 -21.86
N HIS A 187 -9.96 -8.09 -21.88
CA HIS A 187 -10.00 -9.14 -20.83
C HIS A 187 -9.13 -10.34 -21.15
N ASN A 188 -8.54 -10.40 -22.34
CA ASN A 188 -7.78 -11.53 -22.83
C ASN A 188 -6.29 -11.19 -22.94
N GLU A 189 -5.66 -11.06 -21.77
CA GLU A 189 -4.24 -10.78 -21.64
C GLU A 189 -3.37 -11.87 -22.33
N PRO A 190 -2.45 -11.48 -23.23
CA PRO A 190 -1.59 -12.47 -23.91
C PRO A 190 -0.51 -13.02 -22.98
N TRP A 191 -0.04 -14.22 -23.28
CA TRP A 191 1.17 -14.73 -22.64
C TRP A 191 2.35 -13.75 -22.84
N PRO A 192 3.21 -13.53 -21.84
CA PRO A 192 3.33 -14.24 -20.56
C PRO A 192 2.46 -13.70 -19.41
N ARG A 193 1.56 -12.74 -19.67
CA ARG A 193 0.71 -12.05 -18.69
C ARG A 193 1.51 -11.21 -17.67
N GLY A 194 0.85 -10.28 -17.02
CA GLY A 194 1.45 -9.41 -16.01
C GLY A 194 1.56 -10.01 -14.62
N ARG A 195 1.03 -11.22 -14.39
CA ARG A 195 1.10 -11.87 -13.07
C ARG A 195 2.55 -12.02 -12.59
N VAL A 196 3.43 -12.44 -13.47
CA VAL A 196 4.83 -12.78 -13.18
C VAL A 196 5.78 -11.61 -13.40
N ASN A 197 7.00 -11.67 -12.83
CA ASN A 197 8.05 -10.67 -13.06
C ASN A 197 8.65 -10.75 -14.49
N HIS A 198 9.77 -10.05 -14.71
CA HIS A 198 10.48 -10.08 -16.01
C HIS A 198 10.82 -11.49 -16.49
N TYR A 199 11.33 -12.33 -15.61
CA TYR A 199 11.76 -13.70 -15.92
C TYR A 199 10.69 -14.77 -15.67
N TYR A 200 9.41 -14.37 -15.60
CA TYR A 200 8.26 -15.26 -15.48
C TYR A 200 8.14 -16.00 -14.14
N PHE A 201 8.76 -15.47 -13.07
CA PHE A 201 8.58 -16.00 -11.73
C PHE A 201 7.39 -15.31 -11.04
N ASP A 202 6.59 -16.12 -10.36
CA ASP A 202 5.55 -15.63 -9.47
C ASP A 202 6.19 -15.18 -8.15
N LEU A 203 6.26 -13.85 -7.93
CA LEU A 203 6.87 -13.27 -6.73
C LEU A 203 6.11 -13.64 -5.45
N ASN A 204 4.83 -14.02 -5.55
CA ASN A 204 4.06 -14.57 -4.42
C ASN A 204 4.36 -16.05 -4.13
N ARG A 205 5.30 -16.66 -4.85
CA ARG A 205 5.87 -17.98 -4.55
C ARG A 205 7.33 -17.90 -4.14
N ASP A 206 7.89 -16.70 -4.06
CA ASP A 206 9.34 -16.48 -3.86
C ASP A 206 9.68 -15.92 -2.47
N TRP A 207 8.70 -15.66 -1.60
CA TRP A 207 8.92 -15.12 -0.26
C TRP A 207 9.94 -15.90 0.58
N ALA A 208 9.83 -17.22 0.58
CA ALA A 208 10.76 -18.08 1.33
C ALA A 208 12.05 -18.37 0.56
N TRP A 209 11.97 -18.48 -0.77
CA TRP A 209 13.08 -18.91 -1.60
C TRP A 209 14.05 -17.79 -1.96
N GLN A 210 13.56 -16.56 -2.07
CA GLN A 210 14.35 -15.37 -2.37
C GLN A 210 15.23 -15.53 -3.62
N THR A 211 14.66 -16.10 -4.66
CA THR A 211 15.40 -16.36 -5.92
C THR A 211 15.42 -15.13 -6.83
N GLN A 212 14.43 -14.25 -6.68
CA GLN A 212 14.27 -13.07 -7.52
C GLN A 212 14.82 -11.81 -6.85
N ILE A 213 15.42 -10.93 -7.65
CA ILE A 213 16.05 -9.71 -7.15
C ILE A 213 15.05 -8.80 -6.42
N GLU A 214 13.80 -8.73 -6.87
CA GLU A 214 12.73 -7.97 -6.24
C GLU A 214 12.48 -8.48 -4.81
N THR A 215 12.39 -9.79 -4.66
CA THR A 215 12.18 -10.45 -3.35
C THR A 215 13.37 -10.27 -2.42
N GLN A 216 14.59 -10.45 -2.93
CA GLN A 216 15.82 -10.29 -2.14
C GLN A 216 15.93 -8.89 -1.55
N GLN A 217 15.72 -7.86 -2.37
CA GLN A 217 15.81 -6.46 -1.96
C GLN A 217 14.69 -6.09 -0.97
N ARG A 218 13.46 -6.55 -1.22
CA ARG A 218 12.32 -6.31 -0.35
C ARG A 218 12.52 -6.95 1.01
N LEU A 219 12.93 -8.23 1.06
CA LEU A 219 13.11 -8.95 2.33
C LEU A 219 14.28 -8.41 3.15
N ALA A 220 15.33 -7.91 2.51
CA ALA A 220 16.39 -7.21 3.21
C ALA A 220 15.82 -6.02 4.02
N LEU A 221 15.00 -5.17 3.38
CA LEU A 221 14.33 -4.06 4.05
C LEU A 221 13.28 -4.55 5.06
N TYR A 222 12.49 -5.57 4.72
CA TYR A 222 11.46 -6.13 5.60
C TYR A 222 12.05 -6.60 6.93
N HIS A 223 13.19 -7.29 6.90
CA HIS A 223 13.90 -7.75 8.09
C HIS A 223 14.49 -6.61 8.94
N GLU A 224 14.69 -5.44 8.36
CA GLU A 224 15.07 -4.24 9.10
C GLU A 224 13.90 -3.62 9.89
N TRP A 225 12.67 -3.96 9.53
CA TRP A 225 11.47 -3.43 10.16
C TRP A 225 10.76 -4.43 11.05
N MET A 226 10.74 -5.71 10.65
CA MET A 226 10.02 -6.80 11.35
C MET A 226 8.61 -6.40 11.78
N PRO A 227 7.71 -6.06 10.83
CA PRO A 227 6.38 -5.54 11.16
C PRO A 227 5.54 -6.56 11.94
N GLU A 228 4.71 -6.08 12.88
CA GLU A 228 3.77 -6.90 13.64
C GLU A 228 2.58 -7.36 12.80
N VAL A 229 2.22 -6.57 11.80
CA VAL A 229 1.11 -6.89 10.89
C VAL A 229 1.54 -6.67 9.46
N HIS A 230 1.31 -7.67 8.61
CA HIS A 230 1.48 -7.56 7.17
C HIS A 230 0.15 -7.77 6.48
N VAL A 231 -0.21 -6.86 5.58
CA VAL A 231 -1.37 -6.95 4.71
C VAL A 231 -0.90 -7.05 3.27
N ASP A 232 -1.29 -8.11 2.58
CA ASP A 232 -0.96 -8.33 1.17
C ASP A 232 -2.25 -8.22 0.33
N PHE A 233 -2.27 -7.24 -0.59
CA PHE A 233 -3.45 -6.93 -1.40
C PHE A 233 -3.40 -7.68 -2.73
N HIS A 234 -4.42 -8.50 -2.93
CA HIS A 234 -4.63 -9.29 -4.14
C HIS A 234 -5.98 -8.97 -4.80
N GLU A 235 -6.13 -9.42 -6.03
CA GLU A 235 -7.42 -9.45 -6.70
C GLU A 235 -7.87 -10.89 -6.95
N GLN A 236 -9.18 -11.08 -6.99
CA GLN A 236 -9.83 -12.30 -7.44
C GLN A 236 -10.40 -12.11 -8.85
N SER A 237 -11.14 -13.10 -9.35
CA SER A 237 -11.90 -12.94 -10.58
C SER A 237 -12.96 -11.85 -10.41
N TYR A 238 -13.21 -11.09 -11.48
CA TYR A 238 -14.20 -10.00 -11.51
C TYR A 238 -15.63 -10.42 -11.15
N ASN A 239 -15.95 -11.71 -11.14
CA ASN A 239 -17.25 -12.25 -10.72
C ASN A 239 -17.23 -12.81 -9.29
N ASP A 240 -16.07 -12.87 -8.64
CA ASP A 240 -15.97 -13.42 -7.30
C ASP A 240 -16.27 -12.34 -6.25
N PRO A 241 -16.93 -12.71 -5.13
CA PRO A 241 -17.02 -11.81 -3.97
C PRO A 241 -15.66 -11.60 -3.35
N TYR A 242 -15.51 -10.52 -2.60
CA TYR A 242 -14.26 -10.21 -1.89
C TYR A 242 -13.91 -11.31 -0.87
N TYR A 243 -12.61 -11.51 -0.66
CA TYR A 243 -12.10 -12.43 0.37
C TYR A 243 -11.22 -11.69 1.37
N PHE A 244 -11.42 -11.95 2.65
CA PHE A 244 -10.55 -11.50 3.73
C PHE A 244 -10.59 -12.44 4.93
N ALA A 245 -9.65 -12.26 5.87
CA ALA A 245 -9.53 -13.05 7.08
C ALA A 245 -10.86 -13.19 7.87
N PRO A 246 -11.04 -14.23 8.67
CA PRO A 246 -10.08 -15.29 8.93
C PRO A 246 -10.07 -16.38 7.86
N ALA A 247 -8.95 -17.09 7.73
CA ALA A 247 -8.83 -18.25 6.86
C ALA A 247 -9.66 -19.46 7.37
N ALA A 248 -9.80 -20.49 6.51
CA ALA A 248 -10.42 -21.75 6.89
C ALA A 248 -9.57 -22.54 7.90
N GLU A 249 -10.24 -23.24 8.81
CA GLU A 249 -9.59 -24.22 9.69
C GLU A 249 -9.42 -25.58 8.96
N PRO A 250 -8.34 -26.34 9.21
CA PRO A 250 -7.31 -26.07 10.22
C PRO A 250 -6.26 -25.08 9.74
N VAL A 251 -5.74 -24.27 10.67
CA VAL A 251 -4.56 -23.41 10.43
C VAL A 251 -3.29 -24.09 10.99
N HIS A 252 -2.13 -23.67 10.49
CA HIS A 252 -0.84 -24.23 10.94
C HIS A 252 -0.65 -24.07 12.46
N GLN A 253 -0.06 -25.08 13.08
CA GLN A 253 0.11 -25.12 14.54
C GLN A 253 0.97 -23.97 15.12
N ASP A 254 1.87 -23.41 14.33
CA ASP A 254 2.72 -22.30 14.74
C ASP A 254 1.98 -20.96 14.81
N ILE A 255 0.76 -20.90 14.27
CA ILE A 255 -0.10 -19.72 14.39
C ILE A 255 -0.70 -19.70 15.78
N THR A 256 -0.26 -18.73 16.58
CA THR A 256 -0.64 -18.60 17.98
C THR A 256 -2.14 -18.31 18.16
N PRO A 257 -2.72 -18.59 19.32
CA PRO A 257 -4.11 -18.22 19.63
C PRO A 257 -4.35 -16.72 19.45
N PHE A 258 -3.42 -15.87 19.84
CA PHE A 258 -3.52 -14.41 19.64
C PHE A 258 -3.63 -14.03 18.15
N GLN A 259 -2.79 -14.60 17.29
CA GLN A 259 -2.84 -14.32 15.84
C GLN A 259 -4.17 -14.78 15.21
N ARG A 260 -4.72 -15.91 15.68
CA ARG A 260 -6.05 -16.38 15.22
C ARG A 260 -7.17 -15.42 15.63
N GLU A 261 -7.16 -14.96 16.88
CA GLU A 261 -8.15 -14.00 17.38
C GLU A 261 -8.01 -12.63 16.69
N PHE A 262 -6.78 -12.18 16.44
CA PHE A 262 -6.52 -10.95 15.70
C PHE A 262 -7.12 -10.99 14.29
N GLN A 263 -6.96 -12.09 13.57
CA GLN A 263 -7.57 -12.26 12.25
C GLN A 263 -9.10 -12.19 12.30
N ILE A 264 -9.73 -12.80 13.31
CA ILE A 264 -11.18 -12.72 13.52
C ILE A 264 -11.58 -11.26 13.78
N THR A 265 -10.83 -10.53 14.58
CA THR A 265 -11.09 -9.12 14.89
C THR A 265 -10.97 -8.25 13.64
N ALA A 266 -9.90 -8.42 12.86
CA ALA A 266 -9.71 -7.72 11.60
C ALA A 266 -10.81 -8.05 10.59
N GLY A 267 -11.16 -9.33 10.47
CA GLY A 267 -12.25 -9.79 9.59
C GLY A 267 -13.61 -9.20 9.96
N LYS A 268 -13.96 -9.15 11.25
CA LYS A 268 -15.21 -8.51 11.71
C LYS A 268 -15.23 -7.01 11.40
N ASN A 269 -14.08 -6.33 11.53
CA ASN A 269 -13.98 -4.93 11.16
C ASN A 269 -14.20 -4.72 9.65
N ASN A 270 -13.59 -5.56 8.80
CA ASN A 270 -13.82 -5.51 7.37
C ASN A 270 -15.28 -5.80 7.02
N ALA A 271 -15.85 -6.88 7.57
CA ALA A 271 -17.24 -7.26 7.34
C ALA A 271 -18.21 -6.10 7.62
N LYS A 272 -18.00 -5.35 8.71
CA LYS A 272 -18.81 -4.17 9.02
C LYS A 272 -18.86 -3.17 7.86
N TYR A 273 -17.71 -2.81 7.28
CA TYR A 273 -17.66 -1.87 6.17
C TYR A 273 -18.25 -2.44 4.89
N PHE A 274 -18.07 -3.72 4.64
CA PHE A 274 -18.62 -4.40 3.47
C PHE A 274 -20.15 -4.49 3.57
N ASP A 275 -20.69 -4.84 4.74
CA ASP A 275 -22.13 -4.87 5.02
C ASP A 275 -22.77 -3.47 4.87
N GLU A 276 -22.11 -2.42 5.39
CA GLU A 276 -22.57 -1.04 5.27
C GLU A 276 -22.66 -0.57 3.79
N ASN A 277 -21.85 -1.14 2.90
CA ASN A 277 -21.82 -0.80 1.48
C ASN A 277 -22.56 -1.83 0.59
N GLY A 278 -23.05 -2.93 1.15
CA GLY A 278 -23.70 -3.98 0.40
C GLY A 278 -22.76 -4.78 -0.50
N TRP A 279 -21.46 -4.80 -0.21
CA TRP A 279 -20.47 -5.55 -0.98
C TRP A 279 -20.41 -7.01 -0.53
N GLN A 280 -20.42 -7.92 -1.50
CA GLN A 280 -20.35 -9.34 -1.21
C GLN A 280 -18.93 -9.77 -0.81
N TYR A 281 -18.81 -10.59 0.20
CA TYR A 281 -17.54 -11.15 0.65
C TYR A 281 -17.72 -12.57 1.22
N PHE A 282 -16.61 -13.25 1.38
CA PHE A 282 -16.56 -14.54 2.09
C PHE A 282 -15.32 -14.61 2.99
N THR A 283 -15.38 -15.51 3.98
CA THR A 283 -14.28 -15.81 4.91
C THR A 283 -14.31 -17.31 5.21
N LYS A 284 -13.22 -17.85 5.75
CA LYS A 284 -13.14 -19.25 6.21
C LYS A 284 -13.34 -20.32 5.12
N GLU A 285 -13.12 -19.98 3.86
CA GLU A 285 -13.32 -20.91 2.74
C GLU A 285 -11.99 -21.26 2.04
N ARG A 286 -10.89 -20.63 2.43
CA ARG A 286 -9.54 -20.90 1.90
C ARG A 286 -8.58 -21.30 3.02
N PHE A 287 -7.76 -22.33 2.74
CA PHE A 287 -6.76 -22.86 3.67
C PHE A 287 -5.43 -22.13 3.58
N ASP A 288 -5.44 -20.82 3.49
CA ASP A 288 -4.26 -19.99 3.26
C ASP A 288 -3.21 -20.09 4.37
N LEU A 289 -3.62 -20.50 5.58
CA LEU A 289 -2.75 -20.58 6.75
C LEU A 289 -2.45 -22.02 7.19
N LEU A 290 -2.75 -23.01 6.34
CA LEU A 290 -2.49 -24.42 6.65
C LEU A 290 -1.02 -24.80 6.46
N TYR A 291 -0.34 -24.22 5.48
CA TYR A 291 1.03 -24.58 5.11
C TYR A 291 2.06 -23.68 5.79
N PRO A 292 3.21 -24.24 6.27
CA PRO A 292 4.21 -23.47 7.01
C PRO A 292 4.90 -22.36 6.19
N LEU A 293 4.81 -22.39 4.88
CA LEU A 293 5.36 -21.34 4.00
C LEU A 293 4.52 -20.04 3.99
N MET A 294 3.35 -20.05 4.63
CA MET A 294 2.45 -18.91 4.76
C MET A 294 2.34 -18.37 6.20
N VAL A 295 3.31 -18.65 7.05
CA VAL A 295 3.31 -18.26 8.48
C VAL A 295 3.68 -16.78 8.71
N ILE A 296 3.78 -15.98 7.69
CA ILE A 296 3.67 -14.54 7.86
C ILE A 296 2.17 -14.27 8.08
N PRO A 297 1.77 -13.55 9.14
CA PRO A 297 0.36 -13.21 9.31
C PRO A 297 -0.08 -12.26 8.20
N ILE A 298 -0.35 -12.82 7.04
CA ILE A 298 -0.82 -12.10 5.87
C ILE A 298 -2.32 -11.95 6.01
N LEU A 299 -2.77 -10.73 6.20
CA LEU A 299 -4.18 -10.38 6.09
C LEU A 299 -4.46 -10.14 4.61
N TYR A 300 -4.96 -11.16 3.90
CA TYR A 300 -5.41 -10.97 2.53
C TYR A 300 -6.63 -10.07 2.51
N ILE A 301 -6.54 -8.96 1.83
CA ILE A 301 -7.68 -8.16 1.40
C ILE A 301 -7.63 -8.16 -0.12
N THR A 302 -8.52 -8.92 -0.74
CA THR A 302 -8.66 -8.91 -2.20
C THR A 302 -9.74 -7.92 -2.57
N GLY A 303 -9.44 -6.99 -3.45
CA GLY A 303 -10.36 -6.02 -4.02
C GLY A 303 -10.50 -6.21 -5.53
N GLN A 304 -11.68 -5.93 -6.08
CA GLN A 304 -11.89 -5.69 -7.51
C GLN A 304 -11.78 -4.21 -7.80
#